data_0c203a6657d3c08e5b7b9fd872e9829b
#
_entry.id   0c203a6657d3c08e5b7b9fd872e9829b
#
_cell.length_a   1.000
_cell.length_b   1.000
_cell.length_c   1.000
_cell.angle_alpha   90.00
_cell.angle_beta   90.00
_cell.angle_gamma   90.00
#
_symmetry.space_group_name_H-M   'P 1'
#
loop_
_entity.id
_entity.type
_entity.pdbx_description
1 polymer ?
#
loop_
_entity_poly.entity_id
_entity_poly.type
_entity_poly.pdbx_seq_one_letter_code
_entity_poly.pdbx_strand_id
1 'polypeptide(L)'
;MSLTDELYRETILDHYHHPRNQGEIADATVKIEGVNPLCGDEITLYVNVDNQSISDVKINSHGCSINTASGSMMTECVKGQTIAQVKQTVDVFKNMMLTKGDDKELPEDLEDLECLRGVKKYPVRIKCALLPWNTLQQGLERLAKGDHTSDQYVEK
;
A
#
# COMPACT_ATOMS: atom_id res chain seq x y z
N MET A 1 -4.99 -17.08 21.01
CA MET A 1 -4.15 -16.39 20.00
C MET A 1 -2.80 -17.07 19.89
N SER A 2 -2.36 -17.37 18.68
CA SER A 2 -1.05 -17.99 18.50
C SER A 2 0.06 -16.95 18.67
N LEU A 3 1.29 -17.41 18.91
CA LEU A 3 2.46 -16.54 18.98
C LEU A 3 2.65 -15.77 17.66
N THR A 4 2.34 -16.42 16.53
CA THR A 4 2.42 -15.81 15.21
C THR A 4 1.43 -14.64 15.09
N ASP A 5 0.21 -14.79 15.59
CA ASP A 5 -0.80 -13.74 15.57
C ASP A 5 -0.35 -12.53 16.39
N GLU A 6 0.30 -12.76 17.51
CA GLU A 6 0.84 -11.69 18.35
C GLU A 6 1.94 -10.92 17.65
N LEU A 7 2.86 -11.63 16.97
CA LEU A 7 3.95 -11.01 16.21
C LEU A 7 3.40 -10.18 15.06
N TYR A 8 2.38 -10.69 14.35
CA TYR A 8 1.76 -9.97 13.25
C TYR A 8 1.07 -8.69 13.75
N ARG A 9 0.39 -8.80 14.88
CA ARG A 9 -0.25 -7.64 15.50
C ARG A 9 0.79 -6.58 15.89
N GLU A 10 1.91 -6.98 16.46
CA GLU A 10 2.99 -6.07 16.83
C GLU A 10 3.57 -5.36 15.60
N THR A 11 3.74 -6.08 14.50
CA THR A 11 4.24 -5.50 13.25
C THR A 11 3.28 -4.45 12.71
N ILE A 12 1.97 -4.74 12.72
CA ILE A 12 0.96 -3.78 12.30
C ILE A 12 0.98 -2.55 13.20
N LEU A 13 1.04 -2.74 14.51
CA LEU A 13 1.06 -1.63 15.46
C LEU A 13 2.33 -0.78 15.33
N ASP A 14 3.47 -1.41 15.08
CA ASP A 14 4.71 -0.69 14.85
C ASP A 14 4.60 0.24 13.64
N HIS A 15 4.10 -0.28 12.51
CA HIS A 15 3.90 0.55 11.32
C HIS A 15 2.83 1.63 11.52
N TYR A 16 1.84 1.36 12.35
CA TYR A 16 0.82 2.34 12.67
C TYR A 16 1.37 3.49 13.53
N HIS A 17 2.14 3.15 14.57
CA HIS A 17 2.68 4.16 15.49
C HIS A 17 3.93 4.85 14.92
N HIS A 18 4.67 4.18 14.06
CA HIS A 18 5.91 4.70 13.46
C HIS A 18 5.88 4.50 11.95
N PRO A 19 4.92 5.14 11.23
CA PRO A 19 4.81 4.93 9.78
C PRO A 19 6.05 5.43 9.06
N ARG A 20 6.52 4.62 8.11
CA ARG A 20 7.71 4.91 7.32
C ARG A 20 7.32 5.75 6.11
N ASN A 21 8.28 6.55 5.63
CA ASN A 21 8.12 7.35 4.43
C ASN A 21 6.89 8.26 4.48
N GLN A 22 6.63 8.82 5.65
CA GLN A 22 5.52 9.74 5.85
C GLN A 22 5.92 11.15 5.40
N GLY A 23 5.01 11.85 4.76
CA GLY A 23 5.25 13.23 4.37
C GLY A 23 4.84 13.53 2.93
N GLU A 24 5.44 14.57 2.38
CA GLU A 24 5.14 15.09 1.06
C GLU A 24 6.42 15.17 0.24
N ILE A 25 6.27 15.17 -1.09
CA ILE A 25 7.37 15.45 -2.03
C ILE A 25 6.94 16.63 -2.87
N ALA A 26 7.70 17.74 -2.81
CA ALA A 26 7.48 18.87 -3.70
C ALA A 26 7.80 18.44 -5.13
N ASP A 27 6.96 18.82 -6.07
CA ASP A 27 7.14 18.48 -7.49
C ASP A 27 7.26 16.97 -7.75
N ALA A 28 6.47 16.16 -7.02
CA ALA A 28 6.44 14.72 -7.23
C ALA A 28 6.04 14.38 -8.68
N THR A 29 6.64 13.33 -9.22
CA THR A 29 6.25 12.83 -10.55
C THR A 29 4.78 12.46 -10.59
N VAL A 30 4.30 11.83 -9.51
CA VAL A 30 2.89 11.48 -9.35
C VAL A 30 2.43 11.93 -7.98
N LYS A 31 1.29 12.62 -7.93
CA LYS A 31 0.56 12.90 -6.69
C LYS A 31 -0.87 12.43 -6.90
N ILE A 32 -1.34 11.55 -6.03
CA ILE A 32 -2.68 10.99 -6.15
C ILE A 32 -3.30 10.81 -4.77
N GLU A 33 -4.58 11.13 -4.65
CA GLU A 33 -5.36 10.92 -3.45
C GLU A 33 -6.15 9.62 -3.56
N GLY A 34 -6.25 8.89 -2.47
CA GLY A 34 -7.08 7.70 -2.38
C GLY A 34 -8.04 7.82 -1.22
N VAL A 35 -9.28 7.39 -1.44
CA VAL A 35 -10.29 7.42 -0.37
C VAL A 35 -11.03 6.09 -0.30
N ASN A 36 -11.35 5.68 0.92
CA ASN A 36 -12.25 4.56 1.18
C ASN A 36 -13.45 5.13 1.96
N PRO A 37 -14.56 5.46 1.26
CA PRO A 37 -15.69 6.11 1.91
C PRO A 37 -16.35 5.24 2.98
N LEU A 38 -16.23 3.92 2.86
CA LEU A 38 -16.85 2.99 3.80
C LEU A 38 -16.30 3.13 5.21
N CYS A 39 -14.98 3.36 5.33
CA CYS A 39 -14.29 3.46 6.62
C CYS A 39 -13.77 4.87 6.91
N GLY A 40 -13.93 5.80 5.98
CA GLY A 40 -13.41 7.16 6.14
C GLY A 40 -11.89 7.26 6.01
N ASP A 41 -11.25 6.28 5.39
CA ASP A 41 -9.80 6.34 5.16
C ASP A 41 -9.48 7.29 4.01
N GLU A 42 -8.43 8.09 4.18
CA GLU A 42 -7.94 9.01 3.16
C GLU A 42 -6.42 8.94 3.13
N ILE A 43 -5.85 8.89 1.95
CA ILE A 43 -4.41 8.96 1.77
C ILE A 43 -4.05 9.92 0.66
N THR A 44 -2.86 10.51 0.75
CA THR A 44 -2.23 11.22 -0.36
C THR A 44 -0.89 10.57 -0.60
N LEU A 45 -0.65 10.16 -1.83
CA LEU A 45 0.55 9.43 -2.22
C LEU A 45 1.38 10.30 -3.15
N TYR A 46 2.67 10.41 -2.85
CA TYR A 46 3.65 11.16 -3.63
C TYR A 46 4.72 10.19 -4.11
N VAL A 47 4.92 10.12 -5.42
CA VAL A 47 5.88 9.17 -6.00
C VAL A 47 6.80 9.91 -6.96
N ASN A 48 8.10 9.72 -6.80
CA ASN A 48 9.08 10.15 -7.78
C ASN A 48 9.55 8.95 -8.58
N VAL A 49 9.49 9.09 -9.90
CA VAL A 49 9.94 8.04 -10.82
C VAL A 49 11.12 8.59 -11.61
N ASP A 50 12.20 7.83 -11.64
CA ASP A 50 13.41 8.15 -12.38
C ASP A 50 13.91 6.88 -13.05
N ASN A 51 14.15 6.94 -14.37
CA ASN A 51 14.59 5.78 -15.16
C ASN A 51 13.73 4.53 -14.95
N GLN A 52 12.40 4.70 -14.98
CA GLN A 52 11.44 3.61 -14.80
C GLN A 52 11.51 2.94 -13.43
N SER A 53 12.10 3.62 -12.45
CA SER A 53 12.19 3.13 -11.06
C SER A 53 11.64 4.16 -10.10
N ILE A 54 11.08 3.69 -8.99
CA ILE A 54 10.60 4.58 -7.92
C ILE A 54 11.83 5.02 -7.11
N SER A 55 12.21 6.29 -7.29
CA SER A 55 13.35 6.86 -6.58
C SER A 55 12.99 7.33 -5.18
N ASP A 56 11.75 7.75 -4.98
CA ASP A 56 11.23 8.12 -3.67
C ASP A 56 9.72 7.98 -3.62
N VAL A 57 9.19 7.74 -2.44
CA VAL A 57 7.76 7.62 -2.21
C VAL A 57 7.43 8.12 -0.82
N LYS A 58 6.41 8.96 -0.70
CA LYS A 58 5.90 9.46 0.57
C LYS A 58 4.39 9.30 0.61
N ILE A 59 3.88 9.11 1.80
CA ILE A 59 2.45 8.93 2.00
C ILE A 59 1.98 9.70 3.24
N ASN A 60 0.84 10.36 3.12
CA ASN A 60 0.10 10.91 4.25
C ASN A 60 -1.18 10.12 4.39
N SER A 61 -1.41 9.53 5.54
CA SER A 61 -2.59 8.69 5.80
C SER A 61 -3.42 9.27 6.93
N HIS A 62 -4.73 9.28 6.72
CA HIS A 62 -5.72 9.61 7.74
C HIS A 62 -6.77 8.51 7.71
N GLY A 63 -6.80 7.67 8.72
CA GLY A 63 -7.73 6.55 8.74
C GLY A 63 -7.37 5.52 9.79
N CYS A 64 -7.85 4.30 9.60
CA CYS A 64 -7.66 3.24 10.57
C CYS A 64 -6.21 2.73 10.58
N SER A 65 -5.89 1.97 11.64
CA SER A 65 -4.55 1.41 11.81
C SER A 65 -4.14 0.49 10.66
N ILE A 66 -5.09 -0.24 10.08
CA ILE A 66 -4.82 -1.16 8.97
C ILE A 66 -4.41 -0.38 7.72
N ASN A 67 -5.14 0.70 7.40
CA ASN A 67 -4.81 1.55 6.26
C ASN A 67 -3.42 2.17 6.42
N THR A 68 -3.14 2.76 7.57
CA THR A 68 -1.85 3.40 7.86
C THR A 68 -0.70 2.40 7.81
N ALA A 69 -0.87 1.24 8.44
CA ALA A 69 0.18 0.20 8.46
C ALA A 69 0.43 -0.35 7.06
N SER A 70 -0.63 -0.63 6.31
CA SER A 70 -0.50 -1.13 4.94
C SER A 70 0.25 -0.14 4.05
N GLY A 71 -0.09 1.13 4.13
CA GLY A 71 0.58 2.18 3.37
C GLY A 71 2.07 2.29 3.72
N SER A 72 2.39 2.24 5.01
CA SER A 72 3.78 2.25 5.48
C SER A 72 4.57 1.08 4.90
N MET A 73 4.03 -0.13 5.00
CA MET A 73 4.67 -1.33 4.46
C MET A 73 4.85 -1.25 2.95
N MET A 74 3.83 -0.75 2.24
CA MET A 74 3.90 -0.57 0.79
C MET A 74 5.06 0.32 0.40
N THR A 75 5.22 1.47 1.06
CA THR A 75 6.30 2.41 0.72
C THR A 75 7.67 1.77 0.88
N GLU A 76 7.85 0.95 1.91
CA GLU A 76 9.11 0.24 2.09
C GLU A 76 9.35 -0.81 1.01
N CYS A 77 8.29 -1.50 0.57
CA CYS A 77 8.40 -2.52 -0.45
C CYS A 77 8.75 -1.95 -1.81
N VAL A 78 8.15 -0.82 -2.19
CA VAL A 78 8.23 -0.32 -3.56
C VAL A 78 9.35 0.68 -3.79
N LYS A 79 9.87 1.30 -2.76
CA LYS A 79 10.96 2.27 -2.89
C LYS A 79 12.19 1.56 -3.48
N GLY A 80 12.68 2.07 -4.58
CA GLY A 80 13.82 1.48 -5.29
C GLY A 80 13.48 0.41 -6.31
N GLN A 81 12.21 -0.02 -6.39
CA GLN A 81 11.80 -1.00 -7.39
C GLN A 81 11.53 -0.33 -8.73
N THR A 82 11.71 -1.10 -9.81
CA THR A 82 11.25 -0.67 -11.13
C THR A 82 9.72 -0.70 -11.19
N ILE A 83 9.14 0.05 -12.12
CA ILE A 83 7.68 0.04 -12.29
C ILE A 83 7.17 -1.38 -12.57
N ALA A 84 7.91 -2.17 -13.34
CA ALA A 84 7.54 -3.56 -13.61
C ALA A 84 7.53 -4.40 -12.33
N GLN A 85 8.55 -4.23 -11.47
CA GLN A 85 8.59 -4.92 -10.17
C GLN A 85 7.46 -4.47 -9.25
N VAL A 86 7.13 -3.17 -9.25
CA VAL A 86 6.02 -2.65 -8.46
C VAL A 86 4.71 -3.31 -8.85
N LYS A 87 4.46 -3.45 -10.16
CA LYS A 87 3.24 -4.12 -10.64
C LYS A 87 3.14 -5.54 -10.12
N GLN A 88 4.26 -6.28 -10.12
CA GLN A 88 4.30 -7.64 -9.58
C GLN A 88 4.03 -7.64 -8.07
N THR A 89 4.65 -6.72 -7.33
CA THR A 89 4.45 -6.60 -5.89
C THR A 89 2.99 -6.31 -5.56
N VAL A 90 2.37 -5.38 -6.29
CA VAL A 90 0.95 -5.05 -6.11
C VAL A 90 0.08 -6.28 -6.38
N ASP A 91 0.35 -7.00 -7.46
CA ASP A 91 -0.42 -8.19 -7.81
C ASP A 91 -0.30 -9.28 -6.74
N VAL A 92 0.91 -9.50 -6.22
CA VAL A 92 1.13 -10.47 -5.15
C VAL A 92 0.32 -10.11 -3.91
N PHE A 93 0.36 -8.84 -3.51
CA PHE A 93 -0.39 -8.38 -2.34
C PHE A 93 -1.90 -8.50 -2.56
N LYS A 94 -2.40 -8.07 -3.70
CA LYS A 94 -3.82 -8.13 -4.01
C LYS A 94 -4.31 -9.57 -4.07
N ASN A 95 -3.52 -10.46 -4.67
CA ASN A 95 -3.87 -11.89 -4.69
C ASN A 95 -3.93 -12.46 -3.27
N MET A 96 -2.98 -12.12 -2.42
CA MET A 96 -3.00 -12.56 -1.03
C MET A 96 -4.27 -12.12 -0.32
N MET A 97 -4.68 -10.88 -0.53
CA MET A 97 -5.83 -10.30 0.17
C MET A 97 -7.18 -10.72 -0.41
N LEU A 98 -7.25 -10.94 -1.71
CA LEU A 98 -8.51 -11.18 -2.41
C LEU A 98 -8.80 -12.64 -2.71
N THR A 99 -7.78 -13.51 -2.74
CA THR A 99 -7.95 -14.93 -3.04
C THR A 99 -8.33 -15.67 -1.77
N LYS A 100 -9.50 -16.28 -1.78
CA LYS A 100 -10.01 -17.02 -0.64
C LYS A 100 -9.24 -18.34 -0.50
N GLY A 101 -8.69 -18.56 0.70
CA GLY A 101 -7.99 -19.81 0.98
C GLY A 101 -6.60 -19.92 0.35
N ASP A 102 -6.03 -18.81 -0.10
CA ASP A 102 -4.68 -18.78 -0.65
C ASP A 102 -3.65 -18.80 0.48
N ASP A 103 -2.90 -19.90 0.58
CA ASP A 103 -1.86 -20.08 1.58
C ASP A 103 -0.46 -20.05 0.98
N LYS A 104 -0.32 -19.49 -0.21
CA LYS A 104 0.99 -19.36 -0.86
C LYS A 104 1.92 -18.50 -0.02
N GLU A 105 3.16 -18.94 0.10
CA GLU A 105 4.18 -18.16 0.76
C GLU A 105 4.52 -16.92 -0.06
N LEU A 106 4.76 -15.81 0.62
CA LEU A 106 5.20 -14.58 -0.03
C LEU A 106 6.70 -14.68 -0.33
N PRO A 107 7.18 -14.00 -1.38
CA PRO A 107 8.60 -13.83 -1.60
C PRO A 107 9.28 -13.26 -0.34
N GLU A 108 10.53 -13.60 -0.12
CA GLU A 108 11.28 -13.22 1.08
C GLU A 108 11.29 -11.71 1.32
N ASP A 109 11.42 -10.93 0.25
CA ASP A 109 11.44 -9.47 0.32
C ASP A 109 10.07 -8.85 0.66
N LEU A 110 9.00 -9.65 0.61
CA LEU A 110 7.63 -9.22 0.94
C LEU A 110 7.10 -9.89 2.21
N GLU A 111 7.98 -10.55 2.96
CA GLU A 111 7.58 -11.36 4.13
C GLU A 111 6.79 -10.54 5.16
N ASP A 112 7.13 -9.28 5.36
CA ASP A 112 6.45 -8.43 6.35
C ASP A 112 4.97 -8.24 6.01
N LEU A 113 4.58 -8.34 4.74
CA LEU A 113 3.18 -8.23 4.33
C LEU A 113 2.33 -9.40 4.84
N GLU A 114 2.95 -10.49 5.23
CA GLU A 114 2.26 -11.67 5.78
C GLU A 114 1.38 -11.29 6.97
N CYS A 115 1.80 -10.30 7.76
CA CYS A 115 1.05 -9.86 8.95
C CYS A 115 -0.36 -9.36 8.60
N LEU A 116 -0.58 -8.91 7.36
CA LEU A 116 -1.88 -8.44 6.92
C LEU A 116 -2.82 -9.57 6.46
N ARG A 117 -2.29 -10.79 6.31
CA ARG A 117 -3.11 -11.94 5.90
C ARG A 117 -4.29 -12.19 6.85
N GLY A 118 -4.08 -11.97 8.15
CA GLY A 118 -5.14 -12.12 9.14
C GLY A 118 -6.31 -11.16 8.97
N VAL A 119 -6.08 -10.03 8.29
CA VAL A 119 -7.12 -9.03 8.01
C VAL A 119 -8.20 -9.61 7.08
N LYS A 120 -7.89 -10.67 6.32
CA LYS A 120 -8.85 -11.32 5.43
C LYS A 120 -10.10 -11.83 6.15
N LYS A 121 -10.01 -12.05 7.46
CA LYS A 121 -11.16 -12.46 8.28
C LYS A 121 -12.20 -11.35 8.42
N TYR A 122 -11.83 -10.12 8.07
CA TYR A 122 -12.68 -8.94 8.24
C TYR A 122 -12.88 -8.25 6.89
N PRO A 123 -13.92 -8.62 6.11
CA PRO A 123 -14.08 -8.12 4.74
C PRO A 123 -14.02 -6.60 4.59
N VAL A 124 -14.56 -5.87 5.55
CA VAL A 124 -14.51 -4.39 5.53
C VAL A 124 -13.08 -3.90 5.61
N ARG A 125 -12.23 -4.58 6.41
CA ARG A 125 -10.83 -4.19 6.60
C ARG A 125 -9.94 -4.52 5.42
N ILE A 126 -10.34 -5.47 4.57
CA ILE A 126 -9.61 -5.78 3.34
C ILE A 126 -9.50 -4.52 2.48
N LYS A 127 -10.57 -3.73 2.38
CA LYS A 127 -10.57 -2.48 1.62
C LYS A 127 -9.62 -1.45 2.23
N CYS A 128 -9.52 -1.40 3.55
CA CYS A 128 -8.56 -0.52 4.22
C CYS A 128 -7.13 -0.90 3.86
N ALA A 129 -6.81 -2.20 3.85
CA ALA A 129 -5.48 -2.68 3.51
C ALA A 129 -5.14 -2.45 2.03
N LEU A 130 -6.13 -2.55 1.15
CA LEU A 130 -5.92 -2.42 -0.29
C LEU A 130 -5.82 -0.97 -0.76
N LEU A 131 -6.36 -0.02 -0.02
CA LEU A 131 -6.44 1.37 -0.48
C LEU A 131 -5.09 1.95 -0.93
N PRO A 132 -4.00 1.86 -0.14
CA PRO A 132 -2.72 2.40 -0.60
C PRO A 132 -2.22 1.74 -1.88
N TRP A 133 -2.39 0.43 -1.99
CA TRP A 133 -1.91 -0.36 -3.14
C TRP A 133 -2.68 -0.04 -4.41
N ASN A 134 -4.00 0.04 -4.32
CA ASN A 134 -4.84 0.40 -5.46
C ASN A 134 -4.58 1.85 -5.89
N THR A 135 -4.35 2.75 -4.93
CA THR A 135 -4.03 4.14 -5.23
C THR A 135 -2.70 4.25 -5.98
N LEU A 136 -1.68 3.51 -5.53
CA LEU A 136 -0.39 3.46 -6.22
C LEU A 136 -0.54 2.92 -7.63
N GLN A 137 -1.26 1.83 -7.79
CA GLN A 137 -1.50 1.22 -9.11
C GLN A 137 -2.14 2.22 -10.07
N GLN A 138 -3.17 2.92 -9.59
CA GLN A 138 -3.86 3.93 -10.40
C GLN A 138 -2.92 5.08 -10.78
N GLY A 139 -2.11 5.55 -9.86
CA GLY A 139 -1.15 6.62 -10.11
C GLY A 139 -0.13 6.24 -11.18
N LEU A 140 0.40 5.03 -11.11
CA LEU A 140 1.36 4.55 -12.10
C LEU A 140 0.73 4.32 -13.48
N GLU A 141 -0.52 3.88 -13.53
CA GLU A 141 -1.24 3.74 -14.79
C GLU A 141 -1.45 5.08 -15.47
N ARG A 142 -1.77 6.12 -14.69
CA ARG A 142 -1.93 7.48 -15.22
C ARG A 142 -0.61 8.03 -15.74
N LEU A 143 0.46 7.80 -15.02
CA LEU A 143 1.79 8.19 -15.46
C LEU A 143 2.12 7.57 -16.82
N ALA A 144 1.83 6.28 -17.00
CA ALA A 144 2.08 5.57 -18.25
C ALA A 144 1.28 6.16 -19.43
N LYS A 145 0.11 6.75 -19.13
CA LYS A 145 -0.72 7.41 -20.13
C LYS A 145 -0.36 8.87 -20.37
N GLY A 146 0.66 9.38 -19.68
CA GLY A 146 1.08 10.77 -19.79
C GLY A 146 0.19 11.75 -19.04
N ASP A 147 -0.67 11.26 -18.18
CA ASP A 147 -1.55 12.10 -17.34
C ASP A 147 -0.84 12.36 -16.01
N HIS A 148 -0.42 13.59 -15.80
CA HIS A 148 0.29 14.01 -14.60
C HIS A 148 -0.59 14.81 -13.63
N THR A 149 -1.89 14.91 -13.93
CA THR A 149 -2.79 15.66 -13.05
C THR A 149 -3.06 14.88 -11.76
N SER A 150 -3.18 15.64 -10.67
CA SER A 150 -3.63 15.10 -9.39
C SER A 150 -5.04 14.56 -9.56
N ASP A 151 -5.26 13.31 -9.16
CA ASP A 151 -6.56 12.69 -9.27
C ASP A 151 -6.82 11.86 -8.03
N GLN A 152 -8.05 11.39 -7.93
CA GLN A 152 -8.52 10.66 -6.76
C GLN A 152 -8.91 9.24 -7.13
N TYR A 153 -8.42 8.28 -6.36
CA TYR A 153 -8.87 6.89 -6.42
C TYR A 153 -9.92 6.68 -5.34
N VAL A 154 -11.05 6.10 -5.70
CA VAL A 154 -12.12 5.76 -4.75
C VAL A 154 -12.24 4.26 -4.67
N GLU A 155 -12.03 3.71 -3.46
CA GLU A 155 -12.18 2.28 -3.19
C GLU A 155 -13.65 1.89 -3.25
N LYS A 156 -13.95 0.84 -3.99
CA LYS A 156 -15.35 0.39 -4.22
C LYS A 156 -15.66 -0.90 -3.48
#